data_999c32dac7a5271abb9c580ecf4cab00
#
_entry.id   999c32dac7a5271abb9c580ecf4cab00
#
_cell.length_a   1.000
_cell.length_b   1.000
_cell.length_c   1.000
_cell.angle_alpha   90.00
_cell.angle_beta   90.00
_cell.angle_gamma   90.00
#
_symmetry.space_group_name_H-M   'P 1'
#
loop_
_entity.id
_entity.type
_entity.pdbx_description
1 polymer ?
#
loop_
_entity_poly.entity_id
_entity_poly.type
_entity_poly.pdbx_seq_one_letter_code
_entity_poly.pdbx_strand_id
1 'polypeptide(L)'
;MGEDISKHARLLLAAFMKPLLLSFTLCTALALSACTTPVVKDQSSYLYSVPVGTTLRLNKAISIPANLARRYFQAGKAVRKSDINIYYPHCSLLVNTLLEVERTIQPTVFEIYRVQDEEELAQRYVQYASTFFAWDGPTIVGYASYYYLHSADAPDVRSLECIQWNDPVDVEYLSINEVKKSLGDYFTLELKN
;
A
#
# COMPACT_ATOMS: atom_id res chain seq x y z
N MET A 1 66.87 3.03 -34.37
CA MET A 1 66.71 2.28 -33.09
C MET A 1 65.54 2.79 -32.22
N GLY A 2 64.68 3.68 -32.71
CA GLY A 2 63.58 4.27 -31.97
C GLY A 2 62.18 3.76 -32.35
N GLU A 3 62.03 3.09 -33.47
CA GLU A 3 60.66 2.64 -33.94
C GLU A 3 60.21 1.34 -33.38
N ASP A 4 61.06 0.49 -32.89
CA ASP A 4 60.73 -0.85 -32.39
C ASP A 4 60.15 -0.81 -30.96
N ILE A 5 60.55 0.16 -30.15
CA ILE A 5 60.07 0.35 -28.78
C ILE A 5 58.64 0.80 -28.80
N SER A 6 58.17 1.63 -29.76
CA SER A 6 56.84 2.13 -29.90
C SER A 6 55.82 1.03 -30.28
N LYS A 7 56.22 0.08 -31.11
CA LYS A 7 55.38 -1.05 -31.54
C LYS A 7 55.16 -2.04 -30.41
N HIS A 8 56.19 -2.35 -29.62
CA HIS A 8 56.06 -3.26 -28.47
C HIS A 8 55.19 -2.67 -27.33
N ALA A 9 55.33 -1.36 -27.07
CA ALA A 9 54.49 -0.68 -26.08
C ALA A 9 53.01 -0.68 -26.47
N ARG A 10 52.68 -0.50 -27.75
CA ARG A 10 51.28 -0.54 -28.25
C ARG A 10 50.69 -1.96 -28.22
N LEU A 11 51.46 -3.00 -28.50
CA LEU A 11 51.04 -4.39 -28.43
C LEU A 11 50.76 -4.82 -26.98
N LEU A 12 51.61 -4.43 -26.03
CA LEU A 12 51.40 -4.71 -24.59
C LEU A 12 50.18 -3.99 -24.04
N LEU A 13 49.91 -2.72 -24.40
CA LEU A 13 48.74 -1.97 -23.98
C LEU A 13 47.44 -2.61 -24.52
N ALA A 14 47.45 -3.06 -25.79
CA ALA A 14 46.26 -3.73 -26.39
C ALA A 14 45.99 -5.11 -25.78
N ALA A 15 47.01 -5.82 -25.31
CA ALA A 15 46.85 -7.12 -24.67
C ALA A 15 46.26 -7.01 -23.24
N PHE A 16 46.59 -5.94 -22.51
CA PHE A 16 46.05 -5.70 -21.17
C PHE A 16 44.66 -5.06 -21.17
N MET A 17 44.30 -4.27 -22.20
CA MET A 17 42.97 -3.64 -22.27
C MET A 17 41.83 -4.61 -22.59
N LYS A 18 42.06 -5.68 -23.34
CA LYS A 18 41.01 -6.66 -23.70
C LYS A 18 40.43 -7.40 -22.50
N PRO A 19 41.21 -7.96 -21.56
CA PRO A 19 40.60 -8.63 -20.39
C PRO A 19 39.92 -7.66 -19.43
N LEU A 20 40.39 -6.40 -19.35
CA LEU A 20 39.76 -5.39 -18.47
C LEU A 20 38.38 -4.97 -18.98
N LEU A 21 38.21 -4.81 -20.29
CA LEU A 21 36.91 -4.51 -20.91
C LEU A 21 35.91 -5.68 -20.79
N LEU A 22 36.37 -6.92 -20.94
CA LEU A 22 35.54 -8.11 -20.76
C LEU A 22 35.08 -8.26 -19.30
N SER A 23 35.94 -7.98 -18.33
CA SER A 23 35.60 -8.05 -16.91
C SER A 23 34.58 -6.98 -16.52
N PHE A 24 34.67 -5.77 -17.08
CA PHE A 24 33.76 -4.68 -16.81
C PHE A 24 32.35 -4.93 -17.40
N THR A 25 32.26 -5.51 -18.61
CA THR A 25 30.98 -5.89 -19.23
C THR A 25 30.30 -7.06 -18.51
N LEU A 26 31.04 -8.00 -17.95
CA LEU A 26 30.50 -9.12 -17.18
C LEU A 26 29.93 -8.65 -15.83
N CYS A 27 30.59 -7.71 -15.14
CA CYS A 27 30.09 -7.12 -13.91
C CYS A 27 28.79 -6.32 -14.11
N THR A 28 28.66 -5.56 -15.21
CA THR A 28 27.46 -4.79 -15.51
C THR A 28 26.28 -5.68 -15.87
N ALA A 29 26.50 -6.81 -16.54
CA ALA A 29 25.45 -7.79 -16.87
C ALA A 29 24.88 -8.49 -15.62
N LEU A 30 25.72 -8.78 -14.62
CA LEU A 30 25.30 -9.38 -13.36
C LEU A 30 24.54 -8.41 -12.44
N ALA A 31 24.79 -7.12 -12.52
CA ALA A 31 24.12 -6.12 -11.71
C ALA A 31 22.67 -5.85 -12.15
N LEU A 32 22.30 -6.15 -13.40
CA LEU A 32 20.96 -5.94 -13.95
C LEU A 32 19.97 -7.08 -13.63
N SER A 33 20.42 -8.22 -13.14
CA SER A 33 19.58 -9.37 -12.84
C SER A 33 19.13 -9.49 -11.37
N ALA A 34 19.48 -8.54 -10.50
CA ALA A 34 19.36 -8.69 -9.05
C ALA A 34 18.06 -8.15 -8.42
N CYS A 35 17.09 -7.65 -9.19
CA CYS A 35 15.89 -7.03 -8.64
C CYS A 35 14.59 -7.62 -9.20
N THR A 36 14.38 -8.92 -9.08
CA THR A 36 13.03 -9.49 -9.18
C THR A 36 12.53 -9.81 -7.77
N THR A 37 11.76 -8.90 -7.17
CA THR A 37 11.02 -9.24 -5.96
C THR A 37 10.01 -10.33 -6.29
N PRO A 38 9.97 -11.45 -5.55
CA PRO A 38 8.98 -12.50 -5.79
C PRO A 38 7.58 -11.93 -5.56
N VAL A 39 6.71 -12.04 -6.57
CA VAL A 39 5.30 -11.65 -6.45
C VAL A 39 4.60 -12.71 -5.60
N VAL A 40 4.12 -12.32 -4.43
CA VAL A 40 3.32 -13.20 -3.57
C VAL A 40 1.95 -13.38 -4.22
N LYS A 41 1.58 -14.63 -4.53
CA LYS A 41 0.28 -14.97 -5.18
C LYS A 41 -0.78 -15.43 -4.19
N ASP A 42 -0.40 -15.72 -2.97
CA ASP A 42 -1.31 -16.18 -1.92
C ASP A 42 -2.11 -15.00 -1.35
N GLN A 43 -3.41 -14.97 -1.62
CA GLN A 43 -4.35 -13.95 -1.15
C GLN A 43 -4.59 -13.98 0.37
N SER A 44 -4.18 -15.03 1.06
CA SER A 44 -4.23 -15.13 2.52
C SER A 44 -2.99 -14.51 3.19
N SER A 45 -1.95 -14.23 2.41
CA SER A 45 -0.72 -13.61 2.89
C SER A 45 -0.91 -12.10 3.11
N TYR A 46 -0.42 -11.58 4.21
CA TYR A 46 -0.32 -10.14 4.49
C TYR A 46 0.69 -9.42 3.57
N LEU A 47 1.55 -10.17 2.88
CA LEU A 47 2.47 -9.64 1.86
C LEU A 47 1.85 -9.57 0.47
N TYR A 48 0.58 -9.97 0.31
CA TYR A 48 -0.10 -9.91 -0.98
C TYR A 48 -0.46 -8.46 -1.32
N SER A 49 0.12 -7.94 -2.40
CA SER A 49 -0.24 -6.62 -2.93
C SER A 49 -1.30 -6.74 -4.02
N VAL A 50 -2.38 -5.97 -3.89
CA VAL A 50 -3.44 -5.90 -4.91
C VAL A 50 -2.89 -5.30 -6.20
N PRO A 51 -3.00 -5.99 -7.35
CA PRO A 51 -2.50 -5.45 -8.62
C PRO A 51 -3.24 -4.17 -9.03
N VAL A 52 -2.50 -3.18 -9.53
CA VAL A 52 -3.09 -2.00 -10.18
C VAL A 52 -3.90 -2.42 -11.40
N GLY A 53 -5.08 -1.82 -11.58
CA GLY A 53 -6.07 -2.21 -12.58
C GLY A 53 -7.05 -3.28 -12.09
N THR A 54 -6.96 -3.69 -10.79
CA THR A 54 -8.00 -4.48 -10.12
C THR A 54 -9.30 -3.68 -10.06
N THR A 55 -10.42 -4.37 -10.24
CA THR A 55 -11.76 -3.77 -10.18
C THR A 55 -12.35 -3.92 -8.78
N LEU A 56 -12.84 -2.82 -8.21
CA LEU A 56 -13.65 -2.78 -7.01
C LEU A 56 -15.08 -2.38 -7.39
N ARG A 57 -16.03 -3.29 -7.29
CA ARG A 57 -17.45 -3.06 -7.59
C ARG A 57 -18.21 -2.75 -6.31
N LEU A 58 -18.87 -1.61 -6.25
CA LEU A 58 -19.88 -1.30 -5.23
C LEU A 58 -21.20 -1.94 -5.62
N ASN A 59 -21.70 -2.87 -4.80
CA ASN A 59 -22.91 -3.66 -5.09
C ASN A 59 -24.19 -3.02 -4.50
N LYS A 60 -24.05 -2.23 -3.43
CA LYS A 60 -25.17 -1.61 -2.70
C LYS A 60 -24.91 -0.13 -2.51
N ALA A 61 -25.94 0.69 -2.61
CA ALA A 61 -25.83 2.10 -2.33
C ALA A 61 -25.29 2.34 -0.91
N ILE A 62 -24.42 3.32 -0.76
CA ILE A 62 -23.76 3.69 0.50
C ILE A 62 -24.15 5.14 0.83
N SER A 63 -24.65 5.36 2.04
CA SER A 63 -24.85 6.70 2.59
C SER A 63 -23.62 7.14 3.36
N ILE A 64 -23.12 8.34 3.07
CA ILE A 64 -22.11 9.06 3.86
C ILE A 64 -22.86 10.18 4.59
N PRO A 65 -22.87 10.17 5.94
CA PRO A 65 -23.59 11.18 6.71
C PRO A 65 -23.06 12.59 6.49
N ALA A 66 -23.89 13.60 6.78
CA ALA A 66 -23.50 15.00 6.77
C ALA A 66 -22.24 15.23 7.62
N ASN A 67 -21.38 16.16 7.16
CA ASN A 67 -20.13 16.55 7.80
C ASN A 67 -19.10 15.40 7.97
N LEU A 68 -19.25 14.32 7.18
CA LEU A 68 -18.26 13.24 7.11
C LEU A 68 -17.72 13.08 5.71
N ALA A 69 -16.41 12.77 5.60
CA ALA A 69 -15.72 12.48 4.35
C ALA A 69 -15.44 10.99 4.18
N ARG A 70 -16.06 10.12 5.00
CA ARG A 70 -15.84 8.67 4.93
C ARG A 70 -16.99 7.85 5.49
N ARG A 71 -17.11 6.62 4.96
CA ARG A 71 -18.01 5.59 5.47
C ARG A 71 -17.20 4.36 5.86
N TYR A 72 -17.47 3.82 7.04
CA TYR A 72 -16.71 2.68 7.59
C TYR A 72 -17.44 1.37 7.39
N PHE A 73 -16.62 0.29 7.26
CA PHE A 73 -17.08 -1.09 7.09
C PHE A 73 -16.30 -1.99 8.03
N GLN A 74 -16.98 -2.82 8.78
CA GLN A 74 -16.38 -3.84 9.63
C GLN A 74 -17.25 -5.08 9.64
N ALA A 75 -16.65 -6.26 9.49
CA ALA A 75 -17.34 -7.56 9.49
C ALA A 75 -18.55 -7.60 8.54
N GLY A 76 -18.41 -7.01 7.34
CA GLY A 76 -19.43 -6.98 6.29
C GLY A 76 -20.58 -6.01 6.54
N LYS A 77 -20.47 -5.10 7.50
CA LYS A 77 -21.50 -4.11 7.86
C LYS A 77 -20.97 -2.70 7.69
N ALA A 78 -21.84 -1.79 7.18
CA ALA A 78 -21.58 -0.37 7.21
C ALA A 78 -21.85 0.16 8.62
N VAL A 79 -20.82 0.70 9.28
CA VAL A 79 -20.84 1.11 10.68
C VAL A 79 -20.50 2.60 10.85
N ARG A 80 -20.80 3.18 12.03
CA ARG A 80 -20.31 4.51 12.40
C ARG A 80 -18.88 4.41 12.95
N LYS A 81 -18.14 5.51 12.94
CA LYS A 81 -16.79 5.57 13.52
C LYS A 81 -16.75 5.13 14.99
N SER A 82 -17.78 5.51 15.77
CA SER A 82 -17.92 5.14 17.18
C SER A 82 -18.11 3.65 17.44
N ASP A 83 -18.58 2.92 16.42
CA ASP A 83 -18.97 1.51 16.55
C ASP A 83 -17.84 0.57 16.05
N ILE A 84 -16.71 1.15 15.58
CA ILE A 84 -15.55 0.39 15.13
C ILE A 84 -14.77 -0.12 16.33
N ASN A 85 -14.45 -1.41 16.30
CA ASN A 85 -13.35 -1.93 17.12
C ASN A 85 -12.06 -1.89 16.29
N ILE A 86 -11.18 -0.94 16.62
CA ILE A 86 -9.93 -0.69 15.86
C ILE A 86 -8.97 -1.87 15.86
N TYR A 87 -9.06 -2.79 16.83
CA TYR A 87 -8.23 -3.98 16.92
C TYR A 87 -8.67 -5.11 15.97
N TYR A 88 -9.74 -4.91 15.21
CA TYR A 88 -10.18 -5.84 14.17
C TYR A 88 -10.10 -5.20 12.79
N PRO A 89 -9.91 -6.01 11.74
CA PRO A 89 -9.92 -5.54 10.36
C PRO A 89 -11.14 -4.69 10.05
N HIS A 90 -10.89 -3.50 9.51
CA HIS A 90 -11.96 -2.60 9.04
C HIS A 90 -11.49 -1.78 7.86
N CYS A 91 -12.43 -1.35 7.04
CA CYS A 91 -12.16 -0.49 5.90
C CYS A 91 -12.98 0.80 5.97
N SER A 92 -12.53 1.85 5.31
CA SER A 92 -13.29 3.08 5.11
C SER A 92 -13.23 3.55 3.66
N LEU A 93 -14.39 3.87 3.06
CA LEU A 93 -14.47 4.54 1.77
C LEU A 93 -14.36 6.03 2.00
N LEU A 94 -13.37 6.67 1.36
CA LEU A 94 -13.06 8.08 1.50
C LEU A 94 -13.52 8.87 0.27
N VAL A 95 -14.06 10.06 0.51
CA VAL A 95 -14.42 11.03 -0.52
C VAL A 95 -13.62 12.31 -0.38
N ASN A 96 -13.45 13.05 -1.47
CA ASN A 96 -12.66 14.29 -1.48
C ASN A 96 -13.42 15.46 -0.82
N THR A 97 -14.75 15.52 -1.02
CA THR A 97 -15.53 16.68 -0.61
C THR A 97 -16.30 16.41 0.67
N LEU A 98 -16.20 17.29 1.64
CA LEU A 98 -17.04 17.31 2.84
C LEU A 98 -18.32 18.07 2.50
N LEU A 99 -19.50 17.45 2.74
CA LEU A 99 -20.81 18.10 2.54
C LEU A 99 -21.53 18.26 3.87
N GLU A 100 -22.30 19.34 4.01
CA GLU A 100 -23.17 19.60 5.17
C GLU A 100 -24.47 18.77 5.14
N VAL A 101 -24.71 18.06 4.03
CA VAL A 101 -25.85 17.17 3.85
C VAL A 101 -25.37 15.74 3.61
N GLU A 102 -26.23 14.78 3.95
CA GLU A 102 -26.01 13.38 3.63
C GLU A 102 -25.91 13.17 2.12
N ARG A 103 -24.93 12.36 1.67
CA ARG A 103 -24.84 11.93 0.27
C ARG A 103 -24.94 10.43 0.13
N THR A 104 -25.46 10.00 -1.00
CA THR A 104 -25.53 8.59 -1.37
C THR A 104 -24.65 8.32 -2.58
N ILE A 105 -23.75 7.33 -2.47
CA ILE A 105 -23.00 6.79 -3.59
C ILE A 105 -23.76 5.58 -4.10
N GLN A 106 -24.16 5.63 -5.38
CA GLN A 106 -24.89 4.56 -6.04
C GLN A 106 -23.96 3.39 -6.40
N PRO A 107 -24.49 2.18 -6.60
CA PRO A 107 -23.73 1.06 -7.13
C PRO A 107 -22.98 1.47 -8.41
N THR A 108 -21.68 1.22 -8.42
CA THR A 108 -20.80 1.58 -9.56
C THR A 108 -19.52 0.74 -9.50
N VAL A 109 -18.68 0.91 -10.52
CA VAL A 109 -17.41 0.21 -10.66
C VAL A 109 -16.26 1.19 -10.51
N PHE A 110 -15.28 0.84 -9.72
CA PHE A 110 -14.04 1.58 -9.53
C PHE A 110 -12.88 0.77 -10.08
N GLU A 111 -11.93 1.44 -10.70
CA GLU A 111 -10.60 0.90 -10.99
C GLU A 111 -9.63 1.31 -9.88
N ILE A 112 -8.86 0.37 -9.37
CA ILE A 112 -7.75 0.65 -8.45
C ILE A 112 -6.55 1.06 -9.30
N TYR A 113 -6.26 2.37 -9.35
CA TYR A 113 -5.16 2.88 -10.17
C TYR A 113 -3.84 3.05 -9.41
N ARG A 114 -3.88 2.96 -8.07
CA ARG A 114 -2.71 3.03 -7.20
C ARG A 114 -2.99 2.29 -5.90
N VAL A 115 -1.98 1.58 -5.39
CA VAL A 115 -1.98 0.98 -4.05
C VAL A 115 -0.83 1.59 -3.26
N GLN A 116 -1.05 1.90 -2.00
CA GLN A 116 -0.03 2.44 -1.09
C GLN A 116 -0.24 1.85 0.29
N ASP A 117 0.82 1.30 0.85
CA ASP A 117 0.84 0.76 2.20
C ASP A 117 1.56 1.75 3.11
N GLU A 118 0.99 2.04 4.28
CA GLU A 118 1.51 3.00 5.25
C GLU A 118 1.44 2.43 6.67
N GLU A 119 2.41 2.80 7.48
CA GLU A 119 2.38 2.54 8.92
C GLU A 119 1.85 3.79 9.63
N GLU A 120 0.81 3.62 10.43
CA GLU A 120 0.23 4.67 11.25
C GLU A 120 0.57 4.44 12.72
N LEU A 121 1.15 5.45 13.37
CA LEU A 121 1.45 5.43 14.79
C LEU A 121 0.36 6.20 15.56
N ALA A 122 -0.41 5.52 16.40
CA ALA A 122 -1.25 6.19 17.37
C ALA A 122 -0.41 6.59 18.58
N GLN A 123 0.11 7.80 18.57
CA GLN A 123 0.64 8.39 19.80
C GLN A 123 -0.53 8.69 20.72
N ARG A 124 -0.68 7.94 21.81
CA ARG A 124 -1.44 8.41 22.95
C ARG A 124 -0.67 9.58 23.55
N TYR A 125 -1.04 10.79 23.21
CA TYR A 125 -0.69 11.95 24.03
C TYR A 125 -1.38 11.81 25.38
N VAL A 126 -0.73 11.14 26.30
CA VAL A 126 -1.05 11.30 27.72
C VAL A 126 -0.33 12.55 28.16
N GLN A 127 -1.04 13.66 28.13
CA GLN A 127 -0.56 14.92 28.69
C GLN A 127 -0.57 14.79 30.20
N TYR A 128 0.49 14.24 30.78
CA TYR A 128 0.72 14.31 32.22
C TYR A 128 1.35 15.67 32.52
N ALA A 129 0.59 16.54 33.18
CA ALA A 129 1.14 17.65 33.90
C ALA A 129 2.19 17.15 34.90
N SER A 130 3.44 17.55 34.68
CA SER A 130 4.52 17.60 35.66
C SER A 130 4.78 16.33 36.50
N THR A 131 5.50 15.36 35.97
CA THR A 131 6.48 14.56 36.73
C THR A 131 7.50 13.92 35.79
N PHE A 132 8.74 13.87 36.22
CA PHE A 132 9.99 13.51 35.52
C PHE A 132 10.14 12.04 35.07
N PHE A 133 9.04 11.34 34.82
CA PHE A 133 9.06 9.99 34.26
C PHE A 133 8.17 10.01 33.01
N ALA A 134 8.78 10.21 31.85
CA ALA A 134 8.17 9.87 30.58
C ALA A 134 8.03 8.32 30.53
N TRP A 135 6.91 7.81 30.97
CA TRP A 135 6.51 6.45 30.65
C TRP A 135 5.92 6.53 29.25
N ASP A 136 6.68 6.09 28.27
CA ASP A 136 6.16 5.76 26.94
C ASP A 136 5.09 4.67 27.15
N GLY A 137 3.84 5.08 27.16
CA GLY A 137 2.72 4.15 27.13
C GLY A 137 2.79 3.29 25.87
N PRO A 138 2.18 2.11 25.84
CA PRO A 138 2.24 1.24 24.66
C PRO A 138 1.74 1.99 23.45
N THR A 139 2.62 2.20 22.47
CA THR A 139 2.27 2.75 21.15
C THR A 139 1.58 1.65 20.39
N ILE A 140 0.31 1.84 20.02
CA ILE A 140 -0.33 0.95 19.04
C ILE A 140 0.03 1.42 17.63
N VAL A 141 0.22 0.48 16.74
CA VAL A 141 0.56 0.69 15.34
C VAL A 141 -0.59 0.17 14.48
N GLY A 142 -0.92 0.90 13.43
CA GLY A 142 -1.85 0.47 12.40
C GLY A 142 -1.10 0.28 11.08
N TYR A 143 -1.32 -0.84 10.41
CA TYR A 143 -0.87 -1.06 9.05
C TYR A 143 -2.05 -0.83 8.12
N ALA A 144 -1.98 0.25 7.34
CA ALA A 144 -3.02 0.71 6.45
C ALA A 144 -2.66 0.44 4.98
N SER A 145 -3.58 -0.19 4.24
CA SER A 145 -3.51 -0.27 2.78
C SER A 145 -4.51 0.68 2.16
N TYR A 146 -4.03 1.61 1.36
CA TYR A 146 -4.83 2.58 0.60
C TYR A 146 -4.96 2.12 -0.85
N TYR A 147 -6.19 1.86 -1.28
CA TYR A 147 -6.56 1.57 -2.66
C TYR A 147 -7.15 2.82 -3.26
N TYR A 148 -6.39 3.55 -4.09
CA TYR A 148 -6.87 4.76 -4.76
C TYR A 148 -7.76 4.39 -5.93
N LEU A 149 -8.96 5.01 -5.97
CA LEU A 149 -10.06 4.62 -6.81
C LEU A 149 -10.34 5.65 -7.89
N HIS A 150 -10.70 5.17 -9.08
CA HIS A 150 -11.20 5.99 -10.18
C HIS A 150 -12.51 5.43 -10.70
N SER A 151 -13.52 6.29 -10.84
CA SER A 151 -14.79 5.99 -11.51
C SER A 151 -15.35 7.26 -12.14
N ALA A 152 -15.84 7.17 -13.38
CA ALA A 152 -16.51 8.28 -14.05
C ALA A 152 -17.85 8.62 -13.38
N ASP A 153 -18.56 7.60 -12.83
CA ASP A 153 -19.87 7.77 -12.22
C ASP A 153 -19.79 8.30 -10.77
N ALA A 154 -18.63 8.17 -10.12
CA ALA A 154 -18.42 8.62 -8.75
C ALA A 154 -17.02 9.29 -8.58
N PRO A 155 -16.76 10.41 -9.27
CA PRO A 155 -15.42 11.02 -9.33
C PRO A 155 -14.97 11.62 -7.99
N ASP A 156 -15.87 11.83 -7.05
CA ASP A 156 -15.56 12.36 -5.72
C ASP A 156 -15.04 11.26 -4.76
N VAL A 157 -15.22 9.99 -5.09
CA VAL A 157 -14.65 8.88 -4.31
C VAL A 157 -13.14 8.82 -4.58
N ARG A 158 -12.36 8.93 -3.49
CA ARG A 158 -10.90 9.01 -3.54
C ARG A 158 -10.23 7.66 -3.38
N SER A 159 -10.54 6.96 -2.31
CA SER A 159 -9.84 5.73 -1.94
C SER A 159 -10.68 4.86 -1.00
N LEU A 160 -10.31 3.58 -0.96
CA LEU A 160 -10.66 2.66 0.10
C LEU A 160 -9.41 2.47 0.97
N GLU A 161 -9.51 2.79 2.25
CA GLU A 161 -8.49 2.54 3.28
C GLU A 161 -8.90 1.31 4.07
N CYS A 162 -8.00 0.34 4.23
CA CYS A 162 -8.23 -0.84 5.06
C CYS A 162 -7.09 -0.97 6.07
N ILE A 163 -7.43 -1.07 7.35
CA ILE A 163 -6.49 -0.99 8.46
C ILE A 163 -6.91 -1.89 9.63
N GLN A 164 -5.93 -2.30 10.41
CA GLN A 164 -6.09 -2.87 11.75
C GLN A 164 -5.03 -2.28 12.66
N TRP A 165 -5.39 -1.98 13.91
CA TRP A 165 -4.49 -1.49 14.95
C TRP A 165 -4.17 -2.61 15.92
N ASN A 166 -2.91 -2.74 16.31
CA ASN A 166 -2.50 -3.71 17.31
C ASN A 166 -1.21 -3.26 18.02
N ASP A 167 -0.71 -4.09 18.92
CA ASP A 167 0.63 -3.97 19.46
C ASP A 167 1.66 -4.08 18.32
N PRO A 168 2.75 -3.29 18.31
CA PRO A 168 3.78 -3.33 17.25
C PRO A 168 4.37 -4.71 16.95
N VAL A 169 4.31 -5.63 17.90
CA VAL A 169 4.87 -6.99 17.74
C VAL A 169 3.91 -7.92 16.98
N ASP A 170 2.58 -7.61 17.01
CA ASP A 170 1.53 -8.51 16.53
C ASP A 170 0.76 -7.94 15.32
N VAL A 171 1.17 -6.78 14.79
CA VAL A 171 0.44 -6.13 13.73
C VAL A 171 1.05 -6.42 12.35
N GLU A 172 0.18 -6.67 11.37
CA GLU A 172 0.51 -6.94 9.98
C GLU A 172 -0.49 -6.22 9.06
N TYR A 173 -0.13 -6.06 7.79
CA TYR A 173 -1.09 -5.61 6.78
C TYR A 173 -2.24 -6.61 6.63
N LEU A 174 -3.42 -6.12 6.26
CA LEU A 174 -4.56 -6.99 6.04
C LEU A 174 -4.37 -7.85 4.80
N SER A 175 -4.61 -9.14 4.93
CA SER A 175 -4.75 -10.02 3.78
C SER A 175 -6.00 -9.63 2.96
N ILE A 176 -6.02 -10.00 1.68
CA ILE A 176 -7.18 -9.74 0.80
C ILE A 176 -8.45 -10.42 1.31
N ASN A 177 -8.32 -11.55 1.98
CA ASN A 177 -9.46 -12.24 2.57
C ASN A 177 -10.08 -11.43 3.72
N GLU A 178 -9.27 -10.77 4.54
CA GLU A 178 -9.73 -9.89 5.63
C GLU A 178 -10.35 -8.61 5.08
N VAL A 179 -9.77 -8.02 4.03
CA VAL A 179 -10.38 -6.89 3.31
C VAL A 179 -11.75 -7.27 2.79
N LYS A 180 -11.89 -8.39 2.07
CA LYS A 180 -13.19 -8.89 1.57
C LYS A 180 -14.18 -9.14 2.70
N LYS A 181 -13.74 -9.73 3.82
CA LYS A 181 -14.57 -9.98 4.99
C LYS A 181 -15.05 -8.67 5.65
N SER A 182 -14.18 -7.66 5.72
CA SER A 182 -14.53 -6.35 6.28
C SER A 182 -15.59 -5.64 5.44
N LEU A 183 -15.48 -5.72 4.11
CA LEU A 183 -16.37 -5.09 3.13
C LEU A 183 -17.70 -5.87 2.97
N GLY A 184 -17.68 -7.19 3.12
CA GLY A 184 -18.84 -8.06 2.94
C GLY A 184 -19.50 -7.88 1.57
N ASP A 185 -20.84 -7.92 1.56
CA ASP A 185 -21.64 -7.81 0.33
C ASP A 185 -21.71 -6.39 -0.26
N TYR A 186 -21.15 -5.37 0.43
CA TYR A 186 -21.12 -4.01 -0.11
C TYR A 186 -20.20 -3.92 -1.32
N PHE A 187 -19.10 -4.68 -1.32
CA PHE A 187 -18.14 -4.64 -2.41
C PHE A 187 -17.73 -6.02 -2.90
N THR A 188 -17.44 -6.07 -4.18
CA THR A 188 -16.76 -7.22 -4.81
C THR A 188 -15.41 -6.75 -5.35
N LEU A 189 -14.34 -7.45 -4.97
CA LEU A 189 -12.98 -7.20 -5.46
C LEU A 189 -12.64 -8.25 -6.53
N GLU A 190 -12.53 -7.81 -7.78
CA GLU A 190 -12.18 -8.63 -8.95
C GLU A 190 -10.71 -8.37 -9.29
N LEU A 191 -9.83 -9.26 -8.83
CA LEU A 191 -8.39 -9.11 -8.99
C LEU A 191 -7.98 -9.22 -10.47
N LYS A 192 -7.09 -8.33 -10.90
CA LYS A 192 -6.48 -8.42 -12.22
C LYS A 192 -5.45 -9.55 -12.22
N ASN A 193 -5.60 -10.48 -13.16
CA ASN A 193 -4.66 -11.59 -13.40
C ASN A 193 -3.38 -11.13 -14.10
#